data_2249c53b11742188983425811dadc69d
#
_entry.id   2249c53b11742188983425811dadc69d
#
_cell.length_a   1.000
_cell.length_b   1.000
_cell.length_c   1.000
_cell.angle_alpha   90.00
_cell.angle_beta   90.00
_cell.angle_gamma   90.00
#
_symmetry.space_group_name_H-M   'P 1'
#
loop_
_entity.id
_entity.type
_entity.pdbx_description
1 polymer ?
#
loop_
_entity_poly.entity_id
_entity_poly.type
_entity_poly.pdbx_seq_one_letter_code
_entity_poly.pdbx_strand_id
1 'polypeptide(L)'
;MKILKEGKGLIHLEEERKIYMRTIQFLDESTDDYLYLYDLINKKLYFTDKICEKYSIPSGMEGIPIESWIRIVYPKDQKKLEESLNDIQIGCSENHDMEYRLMNWEGKKVWIYCRGTVLKDRTDLPVFLMGSISEQAMRHKIDALTGFWNFEKFSEDMRKSLKEKNGYFMSLGIDNFRDINVKNGRSFGNRLLKKIADLLENYADEDMILYRLDGDQFAVDFVEKTEKDVRAFYQRVKEELTSFCTLSAGVVAYTRGDNLERGNIYQYADNALERAKREGKNKMLFFSEKTYQKRLDKIELQDELREAVMKNYQGFYLCYQPQISGSRFEIYGAEALLRFESPSRGIVSPAEFIPLLEQSRLICQVGEWAFREAARQCVKWRKKKPEKMSLMTKSLKR
;
A
#
# COMPACT_ATOMS: atom_id res chain seq x y z
N MET A 1 -23.69 5.32 -41.28
CA MET A 1 -23.52 3.89 -41.67
C MET A 1 -24.19 3.50 -42.99
N LYS A 2 -24.51 4.44 -43.90
CA LYS A 2 -25.19 4.12 -45.21
C LYS A 2 -24.34 4.44 -46.44
N ILE A 3 -23.12 5.00 -46.33
CA ILE A 3 -22.32 5.53 -47.47
C ILE A 3 -21.17 4.58 -47.90
N LEU A 4 -20.83 3.55 -47.12
CA LEU A 4 -19.72 2.63 -47.43
C LEU A 4 -20.12 1.41 -48.31
N LYS A 5 -21.29 1.41 -48.92
CA LYS A 5 -21.73 0.30 -49.81
C LYS A 5 -21.36 0.44 -51.28
N GLU A 6 -20.60 1.48 -51.64
CA GLU A 6 -20.11 1.57 -53.01
C GLU A 6 -18.71 0.94 -53.10
N GLY A 7 -18.57 -0.11 -53.92
CA GLY A 7 -17.40 -0.99 -54.01
C GLY A 7 -16.00 -0.33 -54.18
N LYS A 8 -15.92 0.95 -54.49
CA LYS A 8 -14.66 1.71 -54.58
C LYS A 8 -14.06 2.04 -53.20
N GLY A 9 -14.89 2.27 -52.17
CA GLY A 9 -14.42 2.55 -50.81
C GLY A 9 -13.83 1.31 -50.13
N LEU A 10 -14.40 0.15 -50.34
CA LEU A 10 -13.91 -1.12 -49.79
C LEU A 10 -12.55 -1.55 -50.36
N ILE A 11 -12.32 -1.32 -51.65
CA ILE A 11 -11.05 -1.64 -52.33
C ILE A 11 -9.93 -0.77 -51.75
N HIS A 12 -10.19 0.49 -51.50
CA HIS A 12 -9.20 1.42 -50.91
C HIS A 12 -8.80 1.03 -49.46
N LEU A 13 -9.78 0.64 -48.66
CA LEU A 13 -9.52 0.19 -47.29
C LEU A 13 -8.72 -1.13 -47.22
N GLU A 14 -8.94 -2.04 -48.16
CA GLU A 14 -8.13 -3.26 -48.27
C GLU A 14 -6.66 -2.97 -48.64
N GLU A 15 -6.43 -2.00 -49.52
CA GLU A 15 -5.08 -1.58 -49.88
C GLU A 15 -4.40 -0.88 -48.71
N GLU A 16 -5.06 0.01 -48.00
CA GLU A 16 -4.55 0.65 -46.78
C GLU A 16 -4.22 -0.38 -45.71
N ARG A 17 -5.10 -1.34 -45.46
CA ARG A 17 -4.83 -2.44 -44.51
C ARG A 17 -3.56 -3.21 -44.88
N LYS A 18 -3.36 -3.53 -46.18
CA LYS A 18 -2.14 -4.24 -46.62
C LYS A 18 -0.87 -3.40 -46.37
N ILE A 19 -0.96 -2.09 -46.56
CA ILE A 19 0.16 -1.20 -46.29
C ILE A 19 0.48 -1.19 -44.79
N TYR A 20 -0.51 -1.00 -43.92
CA TYR A 20 -0.33 -1.02 -42.48
C TYR A 20 0.23 -2.36 -41.98
N MET A 21 -0.27 -3.49 -42.50
CA MET A 21 0.23 -4.80 -42.12
C MET A 21 1.68 -5.03 -42.56
N ARG A 22 2.09 -4.55 -43.73
CA ARG A 22 3.50 -4.59 -44.14
C ARG A 22 4.38 -3.71 -43.21
N THR A 23 3.89 -2.54 -42.83
CA THR A 23 4.58 -1.68 -41.89
C THR A 23 4.74 -2.34 -40.51
N ILE A 24 3.69 -2.98 -40.02
CA ILE A 24 3.72 -3.74 -38.76
C ILE A 24 4.74 -4.89 -38.85
N GLN A 25 4.74 -5.66 -39.93
CA GLN A 25 5.72 -6.74 -40.12
C GLN A 25 7.16 -6.23 -40.14
N PHE A 26 7.40 -5.12 -40.81
CA PHE A 26 8.74 -4.52 -40.84
C PHE A 26 9.21 -4.03 -39.47
N LEU A 27 8.32 -3.46 -38.68
CA LEU A 27 8.64 -2.96 -37.35
C LEU A 27 8.73 -4.07 -36.28
N ASP A 28 8.09 -5.22 -36.52
CA ASP A 28 8.01 -6.32 -35.55
C ASP A 28 9.39 -6.92 -35.19
N GLU A 29 10.35 -6.88 -36.11
CA GLU A 29 11.72 -7.34 -35.84
C GLU A 29 12.51 -6.37 -34.96
N SER A 30 12.08 -5.10 -34.86
CA SER A 30 12.76 -4.05 -34.11
C SER A 30 12.19 -3.80 -32.72
N THR A 31 11.16 -4.52 -32.33
CA THR A 31 10.50 -4.36 -31.01
C THR A 31 10.23 -5.68 -30.33
N ASP A 32 10.25 -5.67 -28.99
CA ASP A 32 9.79 -6.79 -28.16
C ASP A 32 8.26 -6.74 -27.92
N ASP A 33 7.61 -5.64 -28.25
CA ASP A 33 6.17 -5.49 -28.16
C ASP A 33 5.45 -6.19 -29.34
N TYR A 34 4.25 -6.67 -29.10
CA TYR A 34 3.40 -7.27 -30.14
C TYR A 34 2.61 -6.15 -30.84
N LEU A 35 2.82 -5.99 -32.13
CA LEU A 35 2.11 -4.99 -32.92
C LEU A 35 0.79 -5.54 -33.47
N TYR A 36 -0.24 -4.69 -33.51
CA TYR A 36 -1.56 -5.08 -33.99
C TYR A 36 -2.24 -4.00 -34.84
N LEU A 37 -3.16 -4.45 -35.67
CA LEU A 37 -4.12 -3.63 -36.41
C LEU A 37 -5.52 -4.18 -36.17
N TYR A 38 -6.43 -3.37 -35.63
CA TYR A 38 -7.85 -3.72 -35.52
C TYR A 38 -8.66 -2.98 -36.57
N ASP A 39 -9.30 -3.75 -37.44
CA ASP A 39 -10.26 -3.26 -38.44
C ASP A 39 -11.62 -3.05 -37.75
N LEU A 40 -11.94 -1.78 -37.47
CA LEU A 40 -13.17 -1.39 -36.79
C LEU A 40 -14.44 -1.67 -37.58
N ILE A 41 -14.32 -1.74 -38.91
CA ILE A 41 -15.46 -1.99 -39.84
C ILE A 41 -15.80 -3.46 -39.89
N ASN A 42 -14.78 -4.31 -40.14
CA ASN A 42 -14.95 -5.75 -40.29
C ASN A 42 -14.84 -6.51 -38.96
N LYS A 43 -14.52 -5.81 -37.86
CA LYS A 43 -14.28 -6.36 -36.49
C LYS A 43 -13.23 -7.48 -36.48
N LYS A 44 -12.19 -7.31 -37.28
CA LYS A 44 -11.07 -8.23 -37.37
C LYS A 44 -9.79 -7.65 -36.81
N LEU A 45 -9.08 -8.45 -36.02
CA LEU A 45 -7.83 -8.11 -35.40
C LEU A 45 -6.69 -8.86 -36.08
N TYR A 46 -5.67 -8.13 -36.51
CA TYR A 46 -4.51 -8.63 -37.23
C TYR A 46 -3.26 -8.46 -36.35
N PHE A 47 -2.42 -9.48 -36.30
CA PHE A 47 -1.17 -9.49 -35.52
C PHE A 47 -0.02 -10.06 -36.34
N THR A 48 1.19 -9.92 -35.81
CA THR A 48 2.34 -10.72 -36.19
C THR A 48 2.30 -12.07 -35.48
N ASP A 49 3.05 -13.06 -36.00
CA ASP A 49 3.01 -14.45 -35.49
C ASP A 49 3.56 -14.60 -34.07
N LYS A 50 4.40 -13.68 -33.58
CA LYS A 50 4.99 -13.71 -32.23
C LYS A 50 3.97 -13.90 -31.10
N ILE A 51 2.81 -13.20 -31.17
CA ILE A 51 1.79 -13.28 -30.13
C ILE A 51 0.95 -14.55 -30.25
N CYS A 52 0.78 -15.05 -31.48
CA CYS A 52 -0.09 -16.19 -31.76
C CYS A 52 0.39 -17.46 -31.07
N GLU A 53 1.68 -17.74 -31.11
CA GLU A 53 2.29 -18.92 -30.46
C GLU A 53 2.08 -18.90 -28.95
N LYS A 54 2.27 -17.74 -28.33
CA LYS A 54 2.23 -17.61 -26.87
C LYS A 54 0.83 -17.72 -26.29
N TYR A 55 -0.19 -17.26 -27.00
CA TYR A 55 -1.56 -17.22 -26.49
C TYR A 55 -2.49 -18.23 -27.20
N SER A 56 -1.92 -19.14 -27.99
CA SER A 56 -2.66 -20.19 -28.74
C SER A 56 -3.82 -19.63 -29.60
N ILE A 57 -3.60 -18.48 -30.22
CA ILE A 57 -4.53 -17.88 -31.16
C ILE A 57 -4.16 -18.27 -32.60
N PRO A 58 -5.12 -18.41 -33.52
CA PRO A 58 -4.83 -18.65 -34.92
C PRO A 58 -3.91 -17.59 -35.50
N SER A 59 -3.20 -17.90 -36.62
CA SER A 59 -2.35 -16.94 -37.31
C SER A 59 -3.08 -15.60 -37.50
N GLY A 60 -2.49 -14.53 -36.93
CA GLY A 60 -3.09 -13.22 -36.96
C GLY A 60 -3.02 -12.49 -38.29
N MET A 61 -2.27 -13.04 -39.25
CA MET A 61 -2.10 -12.43 -40.59
C MET A 61 -3.35 -12.44 -41.44
N GLU A 62 -4.22 -13.44 -41.25
CA GLU A 62 -5.52 -13.52 -41.93
C GLU A 62 -6.64 -12.74 -41.24
N GLY A 63 -6.33 -12.22 -40.07
CA GLY A 63 -7.25 -11.50 -39.20
C GLY A 63 -8.23 -12.41 -38.46
N ILE A 64 -8.23 -12.35 -37.15
CA ILE A 64 -9.16 -13.08 -36.28
C ILE A 64 -10.34 -12.19 -35.88
N PRO A 65 -11.54 -12.75 -35.67
CA PRO A 65 -12.64 -12.01 -35.08
C PRO A 65 -12.24 -11.47 -33.70
N ILE A 66 -12.66 -10.24 -33.35
CA ILE A 66 -12.35 -9.62 -32.07
C ILE A 66 -12.82 -10.48 -30.89
N GLU A 67 -13.89 -11.23 -31.05
CA GLU A 67 -14.42 -12.14 -30.04
C GLU A 67 -13.42 -13.25 -29.69
N SER A 68 -12.56 -13.65 -30.61
CA SER A 68 -11.48 -14.63 -30.36
C SER A 68 -10.40 -14.05 -29.48
N TRP A 69 -10.12 -12.75 -29.56
CA TRP A 69 -9.25 -12.04 -28.66
C TRP A 69 -9.88 -11.90 -27.28
N ILE A 70 -11.15 -11.44 -27.20
CA ILE A 70 -11.87 -11.26 -25.94
C ILE A 70 -11.91 -12.57 -25.12
N ARG A 71 -12.00 -13.73 -25.76
CA ARG A 71 -12.00 -15.03 -25.05
C ARG A 71 -10.73 -15.33 -24.27
N ILE A 72 -9.58 -14.85 -24.71
CA ILE A 72 -8.31 -15.03 -23.99
C ILE A 72 -8.06 -13.94 -22.95
N VAL A 73 -8.87 -12.89 -22.92
CA VAL A 73 -8.84 -11.88 -21.87
C VAL A 73 -9.41 -12.48 -20.59
N TYR A 74 -8.76 -12.20 -19.46
CA TYR A 74 -9.25 -12.63 -18.16
C TYR A 74 -10.68 -12.15 -17.91
N PRO A 75 -11.62 -13.00 -17.45
CA PRO A 75 -13.06 -12.70 -17.44
C PRO A 75 -13.44 -11.38 -16.77
N LYS A 76 -12.76 -11.00 -15.67
CA LYS A 76 -13.03 -9.74 -14.97
C LYS A 76 -12.62 -8.49 -15.76
N ASP A 77 -11.76 -8.63 -16.76
CA ASP A 77 -11.25 -7.51 -17.56
C ASP A 77 -11.98 -7.35 -18.90
N GLN A 78 -12.78 -8.37 -19.31
CA GLN A 78 -13.46 -8.40 -20.63
C GLN A 78 -14.40 -7.22 -20.82
N LYS A 79 -15.24 -6.92 -19.85
CA LYS A 79 -16.22 -5.84 -19.91
C LYS A 79 -15.56 -4.47 -20.12
N LYS A 80 -14.47 -4.17 -19.40
CA LYS A 80 -13.72 -2.92 -19.58
C LYS A 80 -13.11 -2.80 -20.97
N LEU A 81 -12.61 -3.91 -21.51
CA LEU A 81 -12.09 -3.92 -22.89
C LEU A 81 -13.21 -3.66 -23.90
N GLU A 82 -14.34 -4.31 -23.77
CA GLU A 82 -15.50 -4.13 -24.66
C GLU A 82 -16.01 -2.68 -24.62
N GLU A 83 -16.11 -2.08 -23.44
CA GLU A 83 -16.48 -0.67 -23.27
C GLU A 83 -15.49 0.26 -23.97
N SER A 84 -14.18 0.08 -23.77
CA SER A 84 -13.15 0.87 -24.44
C SER A 84 -13.18 0.76 -25.96
N LEU A 85 -13.36 -0.45 -26.49
CA LEU A 85 -13.49 -0.67 -27.95
C LEU A 85 -14.76 -0.05 -28.51
N ASN A 86 -15.86 -0.08 -27.75
CA ASN A 86 -17.12 0.57 -28.15
C ASN A 86 -16.97 2.09 -28.20
N ASP A 87 -16.30 2.72 -27.21
CA ASP A 87 -16.05 4.16 -27.18
C ASP A 87 -15.24 4.62 -28.40
N ILE A 88 -14.28 3.82 -28.84
CA ILE A 88 -13.54 4.06 -30.06
C ILE A 88 -14.46 3.94 -31.31
N GLN A 89 -15.29 2.91 -31.35
CA GLN A 89 -16.16 2.63 -32.52
C GLN A 89 -17.20 3.74 -32.72
N ILE A 90 -17.68 4.34 -31.63
CA ILE A 90 -18.66 5.46 -31.69
C ILE A 90 -17.97 6.85 -31.77
N GLY A 91 -16.63 6.89 -31.80
CA GLY A 91 -15.84 8.11 -31.93
C GLY A 91 -15.73 8.94 -30.65
N CYS A 92 -16.03 8.37 -29.48
CA CYS A 92 -15.85 9.03 -28.19
C CYS A 92 -14.39 9.05 -27.72
N SER A 93 -13.54 8.17 -28.28
CA SER A 93 -12.10 8.14 -28.01
C SER A 93 -11.30 7.96 -29.28
N GLU A 94 -10.16 8.64 -29.39
CA GLU A 94 -9.20 8.47 -30.48
C GLU A 94 -8.01 7.59 -30.10
N ASN A 95 -7.93 7.19 -28.83
CA ASN A 95 -6.84 6.36 -28.32
C ASN A 95 -7.39 5.21 -27.49
N HIS A 96 -6.74 4.06 -27.63
CA HIS A 96 -6.85 2.93 -26.72
C HIS A 96 -5.63 2.91 -25.83
N ASP A 97 -5.82 2.94 -24.53
CA ASP A 97 -4.74 2.94 -23.53
C ASP A 97 -5.24 2.18 -22.32
N MET A 98 -4.85 0.90 -22.19
CA MET A 98 -5.45 0.02 -21.22
C MET A 98 -4.49 -1.06 -20.73
N GLU A 99 -4.51 -1.30 -19.41
CA GLU A 99 -3.88 -2.44 -18.78
C GLU A 99 -4.93 -3.51 -18.48
N TYR A 100 -4.70 -4.76 -18.97
CA TYR A 100 -5.58 -5.90 -18.69
C TYR A 100 -4.82 -7.22 -18.75
N ARG A 101 -5.47 -8.30 -18.33
CA ARG A 101 -4.85 -9.64 -18.24
C ARG A 101 -5.27 -10.53 -19.39
N LEU A 102 -4.30 -11.22 -19.96
CA LEU A 102 -4.54 -12.33 -20.88
C LEU A 102 -4.30 -13.66 -20.18
N MET A 103 -5.01 -14.68 -20.63
CA MET A 103 -4.76 -16.07 -20.26
C MET A 103 -3.83 -16.69 -21.29
N ASN A 104 -2.61 -17.09 -20.88
CA ASN A 104 -1.71 -17.79 -21.80
C ASN A 104 -2.13 -19.25 -21.98
N TRP A 105 -1.45 -19.98 -22.86
CA TRP A 105 -1.74 -21.38 -23.16
C TRP A 105 -1.62 -22.31 -21.94
N GLU A 106 -0.84 -21.95 -20.91
CA GLU A 106 -0.71 -22.66 -19.64
C GLU A 106 -1.83 -22.34 -18.64
N GLY A 107 -2.78 -21.48 -18.98
CA GLY A 107 -3.81 -20.96 -18.08
C GLY A 107 -3.30 -19.95 -17.05
N LYS A 108 -2.11 -19.39 -17.26
CA LYS A 108 -1.56 -18.35 -16.41
C LYS A 108 -2.04 -16.97 -16.83
N LYS A 109 -2.31 -16.11 -15.87
CA LYS A 109 -2.64 -14.70 -16.09
C LYS A 109 -1.37 -13.92 -16.42
N VAL A 110 -1.38 -13.18 -17.50
CA VAL A 110 -0.28 -12.31 -17.94
C VAL A 110 -0.81 -10.90 -18.09
N TRP A 111 -0.30 -9.98 -17.32
CA TRP A 111 -0.62 -8.57 -17.49
C TRP A 111 0.01 -8.01 -18.75
N ILE A 112 -0.76 -7.28 -19.51
CA ILE A 112 -0.32 -6.56 -20.69
C ILE A 112 -0.74 -5.09 -20.60
N TYR A 113 0.02 -4.25 -21.29
CA TYR A 113 -0.31 -2.87 -21.58
C TYR A 113 -0.58 -2.73 -23.06
N CYS A 114 -1.82 -2.41 -23.43
CA CYS A 114 -2.27 -2.26 -24.79
C CYS A 114 -2.48 -0.79 -25.11
N ARG A 115 -1.78 -0.29 -26.12
CA ARG A 115 -1.92 1.08 -26.62
C ARG A 115 -2.23 1.05 -28.10
N GLY A 116 -3.09 1.97 -28.53
CA GLY A 116 -3.38 2.15 -29.94
C GLY A 116 -3.96 3.53 -30.25
N THR A 117 -3.79 3.97 -31.49
CA THR A 117 -4.34 5.21 -31.99
C THR A 117 -5.27 4.90 -33.15
N VAL A 118 -6.38 5.60 -33.19
CA VAL A 118 -7.39 5.46 -34.25
C VAL A 118 -6.87 6.09 -35.53
N LEU A 119 -6.96 5.36 -36.61
CA LEU A 119 -6.74 5.84 -37.97
C LEU A 119 -8.08 6.12 -38.60
N LYS A 120 -8.27 7.31 -39.11
CA LYS A 120 -9.51 7.78 -39.77
C LYS A 120 -9.37 7.82 -41.27
N ASP A 121 -10.49 7.66 -41.94
CA ASP A 121 -10.55 7.85 -43.39
C ASP A 121 -10.61 9.34 -43.78
N ARG A 122 -10.72 9.63 -45.08
CA ARG A 122 -10.81 11.00 -45.59
C ARG A 122 -12.08 11.75 -45.17
N THR A 123 -13.04 11.07 -44.60
CA THR A 123 -14.30 11.62 -44.07
C THR A 123 -14.30 11.78 -42.57
N ASP A 124 -13.16 11.61 -41.93
CA ASP A 124 -12.95 11.67 -40.48
C ASP A 124 -13.65 10.53 -39.70
N LEU A 125 -13.98 9.44 -40.36
CA LEU A 125 -14.57 8.27 -39.74
C LEU A 125 -13.47 7.31 -39.25
N PRO A 126 -13.57 6.72 -38.03
CA PRO A 126 -12.63 5.74 -37.51
C PRO A 126 -12.71 4.43 -38.31
N VAL A 127 -11.61 3.99 -38.90
CA VAL A 127 -11.53 2.79 -39.74
C VAL A 127 -10.61 1.73 -39.19
N PHE A 128 -9.50 2.12 -38.60
CA PHE A 128 -8.56 1.20 -37.99
C PHE A 128 -8.11 1.73 -36.60
N LEU A 129 -7.74 0.79 -35.72
CA LEU A 129 -6.97 1.07 -34.51
C LEU A 129 -5.64 0.34 -34.65
N MET A 130 -4.53 1.07 -34.65
CA MET A 130 -3.19 0.51 -34.76
C MET A 130 -2.39 0.78 -33.49
N GLY A 131 -1.68 -0.24 -33.02
CA GLY A 131 -0.96 -0.11 -31.77
C GLY A 131 -0.04 -1.25 -31.40
N SER A 132 0.35 -1.27 -30.15
CA SER A 132 1.22 -2.29 -29.55
C SER A 132 0.67 -2.85 -28.25
N ILE A 133 1.04 -4.07 -27.98
CA ILE A 133 0.78 -4.79 -26.73
C ILE A 133 2.13 -5.12 -26.09
N SER A 134 2.37 -4.61 -24.90
CA SER A 134 3.62 -4.79 -24.17
C SER A 134 3.39 -5.61 -22.90
N GLU A 135 4.15 -6.68 -22.73
CA GLU A 135 4.26 -7.39 -21.45
C GLU A 135 5.38 -6.83 -20.59
N GLN A 136 6.45 -6.34 -21.22
CA GLN A 136 7.63 -5.84 -20.50
C GLN A 136 7.30 -4.58 -19.70
N ALA A 137 6.43 -3.72 -20.24
CA ALA A 137 5.99 -2.52 -19.56
C ALA A 137 5.33 -2.81 -18.19
N MET A 138 4.82 -4.02 -17.98
CA MET A 138 4.15 -4.43 -16.75
C MET A 138 5.05 -5.20 -15.78
N ARG A 139 6.14 -5.81 -16.23
CA ARG A 139 6.95 -6.72 -15.41
C ARG A 139 7.49 -6.09 -14.13
N HIS A 140 7.91 -4.82 -14.18
CA HIS A 140 8.44 -4.11 -13.03
C HIS A 140 7.34 -3.56 -12.10
N LYS A 141 6.09 -3.58 -12.52
CA LYS A 141 4.93 -3.10 -11.74
C LYS A 141 4.15 -4.21 -11.04
N ILE A 142 4.54 -5.47 -11.24
CA ILE A 142 3.82 -6.64 -10.75
C ILE A 142 4.69 -7.42 -9.77
N ASP A 143 4.08 -7.87 -8.67
CA ASP A 143 4.70 -8.84 -7.77
C ASP A 143 4.72 -10.23 -8.41
N ALA A 144 5.91 -10.77 -8.65
CA ALA A 144 6.12 -12.03 -9.36
C ALA A 144 5.54 -13.27 -8.62
N LEU A 145 5.31 -13.17 -7.30
CA LEU A 145 4.78 -14.27 -6.51
C LEU A 145 3.26 -14.38 -6.59
N THR A 146 2.56 -13.24 -6.51
CA THR A 146 1.10 -13.16 -6.40
C THR A 146 0.39 -12.70 -7.66
N GLY A 147 1.11 -12.03 -8.57
CA GLY A 147 0.53 -11.42 -9.76
C GLY A 147 -0.23 -10.11 -9.50
N PHE A 148 -0.21 -9.61 -8.27
CA PHE A 148 -0.81 -8.34 -7.91
C PHE A 148 0.10 -7.17 -8.29
N TRP A 149 -0.46 -5.98 -8.36
CA TRP A 149 0.29 -4.76 -8.51
C TRP A 149 1.25 -4.55 -7.33
N ASN A 150 2.45 -4.08 -7.60
CA ASN A 150 3.45 -3.80 -6.56
C ASN A 150 3.36 -2.34 -6.06
N PHE A 151 4.29 -1.96 -5.19
CA PHE A 151 4.36 -0.62 -4.60
C PHE A 151 4.55 0.49 -5.64
N GLU A 152 5.24 0.23 -6.75
CA GLU A 152 5.45 1.23 -7.81
C GLU A 152 4.11 1.57 -8.49
N LYS A 153 3.36 0.56 -8.89
CA LYS A 153 2.02 0.75 -9.47
C LYS A 153 1.05 1.40 -8.48
N PHE A 154 1.05 0.95 -7.23
CA PHE A 154 0.29 1.61 -6.16
C PHE A 154 0.59 3.12 -6.09
N SER A 155 1.86 3.50 -6.14
CA SER A 155 2.27 4.90 -6.07
C SER A 155 1.79 5.74 -7.25
N GLU A 156 1.68 5.15 -8.44
CA GLU A 156 1.12 5.81 -9.62
C GLU A 156 -0.40 5.97 -9.52
N ASP A 157 -1.10 4.89 -9.15
CA ASP A 157 -2.55 4.86 -9.10
C ASP A 157 -3.11 5.79 -8.03
N MET A 158 -2.52 5.80 -6.83
CA MET A 158 -2.96 6.68 -5.75
C MET A 158 -2.86 8.15 -6.11
N ARG A 159 -1.86 8.54 -6.94
CA ARG A 159 -1.75 9.92 -7.42
C ARG A 159 -2.95 10.34 -8.25
N LYS A 160 -3.52 9.42 -9.01
CA LYS A 160 -4.68 9.65 -9.86
C LYS A 160 -5.97 9.57 -9.04
N SER A 161 -6.14 8.51 -8.26
CA SER A 161 -7.33 8.28 -7.43
C SER A 161 -7.62 9.43 -6.45
N LEU A 162 -6.61 9.90 -5.73
CA LEU A 162 -6.76 11.01 -4.77
C LEU A 162 -7.23 12.34 -5.41
N LYS A 163 -6.96 12.56 -6.69
CA LYS A 163 -7.39 13.76 -7.39
C LYS A 163 -8.81 13.67 -7.93
N GLU A 164 -9.23 12.48 -8.32
CA GLU A 164 -10.41 12.29 -9.16
C GLU A 164 -11.56 11.58 -8.47
N LYS A 165 -11.30 10.79 -7.42
CA LYS A 165 -12.26 9.84 -6.84
C LYS A 165 -12.32 9.90 -5.32
N ASN A 166 -13.40 9.32 -4.77
CA ASN A 166 -13.52 9.01 -3.35
C ASN A 166 -13.26 7.52 -3.13
N GLY A 167 -12.92 7.13 -1.92
CA GLY A 167 -12.75 5.70 -1.62
C GLY A 167 -12.13 5.42 -0.29
N TYR A 168 -11.69 4.16 -0.15
CA TYR A 168 -11.01 3.67 1.04
C TYR A 168 -9.78 2.90 0.61
N PHE A 169 -8.67 3.18 1.24
CA PHE A 169 -7.45 2.40 1.10
C PHE A 169 -7.25 1.52 2.32
N MET A 170 -7.13 0.22 2.13
CA MET A 170 -6.89 -0.78 3.16
C MET A 170 -5.51 -1.39 3.00
N SER A 171 -4.69 -1.34 4.05
CA SER A 171 -3.48 -2.15 4.19
C SER A 171 -3.80 -3.38 5.02
N LEU A 172 -3.38 -4.55 4.54
CA LEU A 172 -3.60 -5.86 5.16
C LEU A 172 -2.25 -6.51 5.47
N GLY A 173 -2.09 -7.05 6.66
CA GLY A 173 -0.88 -7.76 7.05
C GLY A 173 -1.19 -9.11 7.70
N ILE A 174 -0.41 -10.12 7.35
CA ILE A 174 -0.53 -11.46 7.97
C ILE A 174 0.03 -11.38 9.40
N ASP A 175 -0.77 -11.81 10.36
CA ASP A 175 -0.35 -11.83 11.74
C ASP A 175 0.70 -12.93 11.98
N ASN A 176 1.80 -12.57 12.64
CA ASN A 176 2.91 -13.48 12.96
C ASN A 176 3.56 -14.18 11.75
N PHE A 177 3.56 -13.56 10.56
CA PHE A 177 4.09 -14.17 9.34
C PHE A 177 5.56 -14.61 9.49
N ARG A 178 6.36 -13.84 10.21
CA ARG A 178 7.76 -14.21 10.52
C ARG A 178 7.83 -15.54 11.28
N ASP A 179 6.99 -15.72 12.28
CA ASP A 179 6.97 -16.96 13.10
C ASP A 179 6.46 -18.14 12.28
N ILE A 180 5.48 -17.91 11.39
CA ILE A 180 5.01 -18.89 10.42
C ILE A 180 6.17 -19.37 9.53
N ASN A 181 6.97 -18.44 9.01
CA ASN A 181 8.13 -18.76 8.18
C ASN A 181 9.24 -19.48 8.95
N VAL A 182 9.49 -19.09 10.21
CA VAL A 182 10.46 -19.78 11.08
C VAL A 182 10.03 -21.21 11.35
N LYS A 183 8.74 -21.44 11.62
CA LYS A 183 8.21 -22.76 11.93
C LYS A 183 8.09 -23.69 10.73
N ASN A 184 7.65 -23.18 9.58
CA ASN A 184 7.22 -24.00 8.44
C ASN A 184 8.11 -23.79 7.17
N GLY A 185 9.07 -22.88 7.24
CA GLY A 185 9.95 -22.54 6.11
C GLY A 185 9.34 -21.54 5.12
N ARG A 186 10.22 -20.86 4.35
CA ARG A 186 9.82 -19.83 3.37
C ARG A 186 8.88 -20.35 2.26
N SER A 187 9.07 -21.61 1.83
CA SER A 187 8.21 -22.20 0.80
C SER A 187 6.75 -22.31 1.26
N PHE A 188 6.51 -22.59 2.54
CA PHE A 188 5.17 -22.57 3.12
C PHE A 188 4.61 -21.15 3.14
N GLY A 189 5.39 -20.15 3.58
CA GLY A 189 4.98 -18.75 3.57
C GLY A 189 4.61 -18.26 2.17
N ASN A 190 5.38 -18.64 1.15
CA ASN A 190 5.07 -18.29 -0.24
C ASN A 190 3.75 -18.92 -0.73
N ARG A 191 3.46 -20.18 -0.34
CA ARG A 191 2.15 -20.79 -0.65
C ARG A 191 1.01 -20.11 0.07
N LEU A 192 1.22 -19.70 1.32
CA LEU A 192 0.23 -18.93 2.08
C LEU A 192 -0.05 -17.57 1.43
N LEU A 193 0.98 -16.85 1.01
CA LEU A 193 0.84 -15.58 0.29
C LEU A 193 0.04 -15.73 -1.01
N LYS A 194 0.30 -16.78 -1.80
CA LYS A 194 -0.49 -17.09 -3.00
C LYS A 194 -1.95 -17.39 -2.66
N LYS A 195 -2.19 -18.21 -1.65
CA LYS A 195 -3.56 -18.53 -1.21
C LYS A 195 -4.33 -17.28 -0.77
N ILE A 196 -3.68 -16.35 -0.05
CA ILE A 196 -4.30 -15.09 0.34
C ILE A 196 -4.58 -14.22 -0.89
N ALA A 197 -3.65 -14.15 -1.84
CA ALA A 197 -3.87 -13.43 -3.09
C ALA A 197 -5.07 -13.98 -3.87
N ASP A 198 -5.15 -15.29 -4.06
CA ASP A 198 -6.29 -15.94 -4.70
C ASP A 198 -7.62 -15.61 -3.99
N LEU A 199 -7.61 -15.61 -2.66
CA LEU A 199 -8.78 -15.29 -1.86
C LEU A 199 -9.20 -13.83 -2.01
N LEU A 200 -8.26 -12.89 -1.92
CA LEU A 200 -8.52 -11.47 -2.12
C LEU A 200 -9.10 -11.20 -3.52
N GLU A 201 -8.54 -11.85 -4.55
CA GLU A 201 -9.01 -11.72 -5.92
C GLU A 201 -10.43 -12.29 -6.12
N ASN A 202 -10.76 -13.38 -5.44
CA ASN A 202 -12.10 -13.98 -5.52
C ASN A 202 -13.20 -13.07 -4.94
N TYR A 203 -12.87 -12.29 -3.90
CA TYR A 203 -13.84 -11.37 -3.28
C TYR A 203 -13.78 -9.94 -3.83
N ALA A 204 -12.75 -9.58 -4.58
CA ALA A 204 -12.66 -8.28 -5.22
C ALA A 204 -13.60 -8.18 -6.42
N ASP A 205 -14.25 -7.03 -6.58
CA ASP A 205 -15.00 -6.65 -7.76
C ASP A 205 -14.22 -5.69 -8.68
N GLU A 206 -14.87 -5.16 -9.72
CA GLU A 206 -14.23 -4.31 -10.75
C GLU A 206 -13.71 -2.97 -10.21
N ASP A 207 -14.26 -2.48 -9.10
CA ASP A 207 -13.89 -1.22 -8.47
C ASP A 207 -12.88 -1.38 -7.33
N MET A 208 -12.33 -2.59 -7.17
CA MET A 208 -11.31 -2.90 -6.19
C MET A 208 -9.97 -3.19 -6.87
N ILE A 209 -8.93 -2.43 -6.50
CA ILE A 209 -7.58 -2.62 -7.04
C ILE A 209 -6.72 -3.29 -5.97
N LEU A 210 -6.08 -4.40 -6.34
CA LEU A 210 -5.32 -5.24 -5.43
C LEU A 210 -3.82 -5.02 -5.61
N TYR A 211 -3.12 -4.82 -4.49
CA TYR A 211 -1.68 -4.61 -4.46
C TYR A 211 -1.01 -5.57 -3.49
N ARG A 212 0.25 -5.87 -3.76
CA ARG A 212 1.18 -6.43 -2.81
C ARG A 212 2.34 -5.46 -2.63
N LEU A 213 2.43 -4.86 -1.44
CA LEU A 213 3.32 -3.72 -1.22
C LEU A 213 4.72 -4.16 -0.78
N ASP A 214 4.80 -5.05 0.21
CA ASP A 214 6.06 -5.59 0.71
C ASP A 214 5.81 -6.83 1.60
N GLY A 215 6.77 -7.77 1.61
CA GLY A 215 6.81 -8.92 2.52
C GLY A 215 5.48 -9.67 2.67
N ASP A 216 4.79 -9.46 3.78
CA ASP A 216 3.48 -10.03 4.11
C ASP A 216 2.32 -9.03 3.95
N GLN A 217 2.59 -7.85 3.39
CA GLN A 217 1.60 -6.79 3.26
C GLN A 217 0.92 -6.78 1.90
N PHE A 218 -0.40 -6.85 1.94
CA PHE A 218 -1.29 -6.61 0.82
C PHE A 218 -2.01 -5.27 0.98
N ALA A 219 -2.54 -4.73 -0.10
CA ALA A 219 -3.43 -3.59 -0.02
C ALA A 219 -4.58 -3.70 -1.01
N VAL A 220 -5.66 -3.02 -0.69
CA VAL A 220 -6.86 -2.91 -1.54
C VAL A 220 -7.28 -1.45 -1.60
N ASP A 221 -7.42 -0.92 -2.81
CA ASP A 221 -8.06 0.37 -3.04
C ASP A 221 -9.52 0.12 -3.43
N PHE A 222 -10.43 0.63 -2.63
CA PHE A 222 -11.89 0.55 -2.78
C PHE A 222 -12.40 1.85 -3.41
N VAL A 223 -12.38 1.90 -4.72
CA VAL A 223 -12.76 3.11 -5.48
C VAL A 223 -14.28 3.27 -5.49
N GLU A 224 -14.77 4.45 -5.09
CA GLU A 224 -16.21 4.78 -5.02
C GLU A 224 -17.06 3.79 -4.18
N LYS A 225 -16.43 3.08 -3.24
CA LYS A 225 -17.08 2.14 -2.32
C LYS A 225 -17.44 2.79 -0.99
N THR A 226 -18.32 2.14 -0.24
CA THR A 226 -18.74 2.58 1.09
C THR A 226 -17.96 1.87 2.20
N GLU A 227 -17.98 2.43 3.41
CA GLU A 227 -17.42 1.77 4.59
C GLU A 227 -18.01 0.36 4.82
N LYS A 228 -19.30 0.19 4.49
CA LYS A 228 -19.98 -1.11 4.61
C LYS A 228 -19.37 -2.16 3.69
N ASP A 229 -19.01 -1.78 2.47
CA ASP A 229 -18.38 -2.67 1.50
C ASP A 229 -16.98 -3.09 1.97
N VAL A 230 -16.21 -2.14 2.50
CA VAL A 230 -14.87 -2.38 3.08
C VAL A 230 -14.96 -3.37 4.26
N ARG A 231 -15.93 -3.17 5.16
CA ARG A 231 -16.16 -4.06 6.31
C ARG A 231 -16.59 -5.46 5.87
N ALA A 232 -17.50 -5.54 4.90
CA ALA A 232 -17.99 -6.80 4.36
C ALA A 232 -16.88 -7.60 3.67
N PHE A 233 -16.04 -6.94 2.87
CA PHE A 233 -14.88 -7.55 2.24
C PHE A 233 -13.91 -8.13 3.28
N TYR A 234 -13.49 -7.32 4.25
CA TYR A 234 -12.58 -7.78 5.31
C TYR A 234 -13.16 -8.96 6.09
N GLN A 235 -14.43 -8.92 6.44
CA GLN A 235 -15.07 -9.99 7.21
C GLN A 235 -15.10 -11.32 6.45
N ARG A 236 -15.43 -11.31 5.15
CA ARG A 236 -15.40 -12.50 4.29
C ARG A 236 -13.99 -13.09 4.19
N VAL A 237 -13.00 -12.26 3.93
CA VAL A 237 -11.60 -12.70 3.86
C VAL A 237 -11.14 -13.30 5.19
N LYS A 238 -11.48 -12.65 6.29
CA LYS A 238 -11.15 -13.11 7.65
C LYS A 238 -11.75 -14.47 7.97
N GLU A 239 -13.02 -14.70 7.66
CA GLU A 239 -13.73 -15.96 7.93
C GLU A 239 -13.09 -17.14 7.21
N GLU A 240 -12.71 -16.99 5.95
CA GLU A 240 -12.05 -18.03 5.15
C GLU A 240 -10.63 -18.35 5.64
N LEU A 241 -9.93 -17.39 6.21
CA LEU A 241 -8.54 -17.57 6.65
C LEU A 241 -8.39 -18.12 8.07
N THR A 242 -9.46 -18.13 8.86
CA THR A 242 -9.43 -18.48 10.29
C THR A 242 -8.74 -19.81 10.60
N SER A 243 -8.78 -20.77 9.66
CA SER A 243 -8.14 -22.09 9.82
C SER A 243 -6.64 -22.12 9.50
N PHE A 244 -6.07 -21.06 8.92
CA PHE A 244 -4.69 -21.05 8.43
C PHE A 244 -3.83 -19.95 9.07
N CYS A 245 -4.36 -18.75 9.17
CA CYS A 245 -3.71 -17.59 9.75
C CYS A 245 -4.76 -16.53 10.07
N THR A 246 -4.34 -15.47 10.75
CA THR A 246 -5.18 -14.29 10.95
C THR A 246 -4.60 -13.10 10.18
N LEU A 247 -5.47 -12.15 9.82
CA LEU A 247 -5.11 -10.91 9.16
C LEU A 247 -5.52 -9.73 10.02
N SER A 248 -4.62 -8.78 10.15
CA SER A 248 -4.94 -7.45 10.64
C SER A 248 -5.05 -6.47 9.47
N ALA A 249 -5.88 -5.44 9.63
CA ALA A 249 -6.06 -4.42 8.60
C ALA A 249 -6.09 -3.01 9.18
N GLY A 250 -5.52 -2.07 8.43
CA GLY A 250 -5.64 -0.64 8.66
C GLY A 250 -6.30 0.04 7.46
N VAL A 251 -7.28 0.90 7.71
CA VAL A 251 -8.09 1.54 6.66
C VAL A 251 -8.04 3.04 6.78
N VAL A 252 -7.92 3.72 5.65
CA VAL A 252 -8.01 5.18 5.50
C VAL A 252 -9.10 5.49 4.50
N ALA A 253 -10.00 6.41 4.85
CA ALA A 253 -10.92 7.03 3.89
C ALA A 253 -10.20 8.17 3.18
N TYR A 254 -10.48 8.37 1.90
CA TYR A 254 -10.03 9.52 1.13
C TYR A 254 -11.16 10.10 0.30
N THR A 255 -11.12 11.42 0.09
CA THR A 255 -12.10 12.14 -0.73
C THR A 255 -11.41 12.85 -1.89
N ARG A 256 -12.17 13.07 -2.95
CA ARG A 256 -11.70 13.79 -4.13
C ARG A 256 -11.12 15.15 -3.75
N GLY A 257 -9.89 15.40 -4.18
CA GLY A 257 -9.19 16.66 -3.90
C GLY A 257 -8.51 16.72 -2.53
N ASP A 258 -8.49 15.63 -1.78
CA ASP A 258 -7.68 15.56 -0.57
C ASP A 258 -6.21 15.85 -0.89
N ASN A 259 -5.62 16.77 -0.13
CA ASN A 259 -4.18 17.08 -0.19
C ASN A 259 -3.32 15.99 0.47
N LEU A 260 -3.83 14.77 0.54
CA LEU A 260 -3.06 13.63 1.00
C LEU A 260 -1.93 13.36 -0.01
N GLU A 261 -0.71 13.69 0.38
CA GLU A 261 0.46 13.27 -0.37
C GLU A 261 0.52 11.73 -0.41
N ARG A 262 1.07 11.15 -1.50
CA ARG A 262 1.14 9.69 -1.70
C ARG A 262 1.68 8.90 -0.51
N GLY A 263 2.69 9.46 0.17
CA GLY A 263 3.28 8.84 1.34
C GLY A 263 2.30 8.75 2.51
N ASN A 264 1.40 9.71 2.62
CA ASN A 264 0.54 9.85 3.79
C ASN A 264 -0.57 8.78 3.84
N ILE A 265 -1.22 8.45 2.71
CA ILE A 265 -2.31 7.45 2.73
C ILE A 265 -1.79 6.07 3.13
N TYR A 266 -0.64 5.66 2.58
CA TYR A 266 0.01 4.40 2.96
C TYR A 266 0.43 4.43 4.43
N GLN A 267 1.11 5.49 4.87
CA GLN A 267 1.56 5.65 6.26
C GLN A 267 0.39 5.65 7.24
N TYR A 268 -0.72 6.26 6.90
CA TYR A 268 -1.92 6.30 7.73
C TYR A 268 -2.58 4.93 7.83
N ALA A 269 -2.72 4.21 6.71
CA ALA A 269 -3.23 2.85 6.70
C ALA A 269 -2.29 1.90 7.47
N ASP A 270 -0.98 2.00 7.25
CA ASP A 270 0.02 1.20 7.97
C ASP A 270 0.02 1.51 9.48
N ASN A 271 -0.13 2.76 9.87
CA ASN A 271 -0.29 3.12 11.29
C ASN A 271 -1.52 2.46 11.92
N ALA A 272 -2.66 2.45 11.22
CA ALA A 272 -3.86 1.77 11.68
C ALA A 272 -3.68 0.25 11.74
N LEU A 273 -2.97 -0.34 10.75
CA LEU A 273 -2.60 -1.75 10.72
C LEU A 273 -1.71 -2.14 11.91
N GLU A 274 -0.65 -1.39 12.14
CA GLU A 274 0.25 -1.58 13.29
C GLU A 274 -0.50 -1.48 14.63
N ARG A 275 -1.46 -0.58 14.72
CA ARG A 275 -2.33 -0.47 15.89
C ARG A 275 -3.21 -1.72 16.03
N ALA A 276 -3.80 -2.22 14.95
CA ALA A 276 -4.59 -3.45 14.95
C ALA A 276 -3.75 -4.66 15.43
N LYS A 277 -2.51 -4.78 14.94
CA LYS A 277 -1.56 -5.82 15.37
C LYS A 277 -1.22 -5.72 16.87
N ARG A 278 -1.02 -4.51 17.40
CA ARG A 278 -0.74 -4.29 18.85
C ARG A 278 -1.94 -4.50 19.75
N GLU A 279 -3.14 -4.14 19.31
CA GLU A 279 -4.38 -4.27 20.09
C GLU A 279 -4.97 -5.69 20.10
N GLY A 280 -4.20 -6.70 19.70
CA GLY A 280 -4.57 -8.10 19.81
C GLY A 280 -4.77 -8.82 18.47
N LYS A 281 -4.39 -8.20 17.35
CA LYS A 281 -4.42 -8.79 15.99
C LYS A 281 -5.82 -9.19 15.51
N ASN A 282 -5.92 -9.81 14.33
CA ASN A 282 -7.17 -10.34 13.76
C ASN A 282 -8.34 -9.34 13.76
N LYS A 283 -8.06 -8.08 13.50
CA LYS A 283 -9.04 -6.98 13.46
C LYS A 283 -8.68 -5.94 12.42
N MET A 284 -9.69 -5.20 12.03
CA MET A 284 -9.57 -4.04 11.16
C MET A 284 -9.81 -2.77 11.96
N LEU A 285 -8.93 -1.79 11.81
CA LEU A 285 -9.05 -0.47 12.42
C LEU A 285 -8.99 0.63 11.36
N PHE A 286 -9.84 1.62 11.53
CA PHE A 286 -9.76 2.84 10.73
C PHE A 286 -8.72 3.79 11.31
N PHE A 287 -8.05 4.51 10.43
CA PHE A 287 -7.14 5.58 10.80
C PHE A 287 -7.87 6.64 11.62
N SER A 288 -7.16 7.18 12.59
CA SER A 288 -7.65 8.26 13.44
C SER A 288 -6.53 9.27 13.63
N GLU A 289 -6.72 10.47 13.12
CA GLU A 289 -5.79 11.60 13.24
C GLU A 289 -5.36 11.82 14.69
N LYS A 290 -6.32 11.84 15.62
CA LYS A 290 -6.05 11.99 17.05
C LYS A 290 -5.10 10.93 17.60
N THR A 291 -5.24 9.69 17.14
CA THR A 291 -4.38 8.57 17.59
C THR A 291 -3.01 8.64 16.96
N TYR A 292 -2.95 9.07 15.71
CA TYR A 292 -1.71 9.25 14.96
C TYR A 292 -0.88 10.38 15.58
N GLN A 293 -1.49 11.53 15.85
CA GLN A 293 -0.81 12.65 16.51
C GLN A 293 -0.22 12.26 17.87
N LYS A 294 -0.98 11.54 18.70
CA LYS A 294 -0.46 11.00 19.98
C LYS A 294 0.74 10.08 19.79
N ARG A 295 0.84 9.36 18.67
CA ARG A 295 2.01 8.52 18.36
C ARG A 295 3.21 9.36 17.98
N LEU A 296 3.02 10.38 17.13
CA LEU A 296 4.08 11.32 16.76
C LEU A 296 4.62 12.02 18.01
N ASP A 297 3.72 12.52 18.87
CA ASP A 297 4.08 13.16 20.13
C ASP A 297 4.97 12.27 21.02
N LYS A 298 4.70 10.96 21.05
CA LYS A 298 5.52 10.00 21.80
C LYS A 298 6.90 9.79 21.19
N ILE A 299 6.98 9.73 19.86
CA ILE A 299 8.25 9.56 19.14
C ILE A 299 9.13 10.78 19.39
N GLU A 300 8.58 11.99 19.23
CA GLU A 300 9.30 13.24 19.49
C GLU A 300 9.81 13.31 20.94
N LEU A 301 8.95 13.00 21.91
CA LEU A 301 9.37 12.98 23.31
C LEU A 301 10.47 11.94 23.57
N GLN A 302 10.42 10.78 22.91
CA GLN A 302 11.46 9.76 23.05
C GLN A 302 12.81 10.23 22.47
N ASP A 303 12.78 10.97 21.36
CA ASP A 303 14.00 11.55 20.79
C ASP A 303 14.56 12.68 21.67
N GLU A 304 13.71 13.55 22.23
CA GLU A 304 14.11 14.56 23.21
C GLU A 304 14.75 13.94 24.46
N LEU A 305 14.17 12.87 24.99
CA LEU A 305 14.73 12.14 26.13
C LEU A 305 16.11 11.55 25.83
N ARG A 306 16.28 11.01 24.62
CA ARG A 306 17.59 10.48 24.16
C ARG A 306 18.62 11.59 24.05
N GLU A 307 18.24 12.70 23.46
CA GLU A 307 19.10 13.87 23.32
C GLU A 307 19.48 14.47 24.69
N ALA A 308 18.52 14.57 25.61
CA ALA A 308 18.74 15.03 26.97
C ALA A 308 19.79 14.18 27.71
N VAL A 309 19.74 12.86 27.58
CA VAL A 309 20.74 11.96 28.16
C VAL A 309 22.12 12.19 27.53
N MET A 310 22.21 12.35 26.20
CA MET A 310 23.47 12.64 25.50
C MET A 310 24.05 14.01 25.89
N LYS A 311 23.20 15.00 26.19
CA LYS A 311 23.58 16.34 26.63
C LYS A 311 23.73 16.43 28.14
N ASN A 312 24.29 15.40 28.76
CA ASN A 312 24.56 15.35 30.19
C ASN A 312 23.32 15.56 31.08
N TYR A 313 22.23 14.88 30.72
CA TYR A 313 20.92 14.88 31.39
C TYR A 313 20.26 16.26 31.45
N GLN A 314 20.46 17.08 30.42
CA GLN A 314 19.82 18.39 30.30
C GLN A 314 18.29 18.25 30.35
N GLY A 315 17.62 19.07 31.16
CA GLY A 315 16.17 19.01 31.37
C GLY A 315 15.72 18.05 32.47
N PHE A 316 16.56 17.08 32.88
CA PHE A 316 16.27 16.26 34.06
C PHE A 316 16.62 17.00 35.36
N TYR A 317 15.74 16.90 36.32
CA TYR A 317 15.96 17.43 37.68
C TYR A 317 15.22 16.60 38.71
N LEU A 318 15.57 16.82 40.00
CA LEU A 318 14.95 16.14 41.13
C LEU A 318 14.11 17.11 41.95
N CYS A 319 12.87 16.74 42.22
CA CYS A 319 12.06 17.33 43.27
C CYS A 319 12.14 16.47 44.53
N TYR A 320 12.14 17.11 45.68
CA TYR A 320 12.27 16.42 46.97
C TYR A 320 10.99 16.60 47.78
N GLN A 321 10.30 15.49 48.06
CA GLN A 321 9.13 15.49 48.90
C GLN A 321 9.51 15.13 50.35
N PRO A 322 9.30 16.03 51.33
CA PRO A 322 9.69 15.76 52.71
C PRO A 322 8.81 14.66 53.32
N GLN A 323 9.44 13.82 54.13
CA GLN A 323 8.77 12.78 54.92
C GLN A 323 8.79 13.22 56.39
N ILE A 324 7.60 13.29 57.01
CA ILE A 324 7.39 13.81 58.34
C ILE A 324 7.02 12.66 59.28
N SER A 325 7.64 12.63 60.48
CA SER A 325 7.27 11.69 61.54
C SER A 325 5.92 12.06 62.13
N GLY A 326 4.96 11.14 62.11
CA GLY A 326 3.60 11.37 62.65
C GLY A 326 3.56 11.68 64.16
N SER A 327 4.57 11.26 64.92
CA SER A 327 4.62 11.46 66.38
C SER A 327 5.35 12.77 66.83
N ARG A 328 6.28 13.28 66.00
CA ARG A 328 7.12 14.44 66.36
C ARG A 328 6.99 15.63 65.42
N PHE A 329 6.25 15.50 64.31
CA PHE A 329 6.15 16.48 63.23
C PHE A 329 7.52 16.96 62.70
N GLU A 330 8.54 16.13 62.82
CA GLU A 330 9.90 16.41 62.35
C GLU A 330 10.15 15.76 61.00
N ILE A 331 10.90 16.45 60.14
CA ILE A 331 11.31 15.89 58.84
C ILE A 331 12.45 14.89 59.14
N TYR A 332 12.21 13.61 58.87
CA TYR A 332 13.22 12.56 59.03
C TYR A 332 13.85 12.13 57.70
N GLY A 333 13.26 12.49 56.55
CA GLY A 333 13.75 12.14 55.26
C GLY A 333 13.10 12.93 54.14
N ALA A 334 13.51 12.64 52.90
CA ALA A 334 12.87 13.16 51.70
C ALA A 334 12.88 12.09 50.62
N GLU A 335 11.81 12.04 49.84
CA GLU A 335 11.73 11.23 48.60
C GLU A 335 12.24 12.08 47.44
N ALA A 336 13.24 11.56 46.68
CA ALA A 336 13.71 12.19 45.45
C ALA A 336 12.85 11.72 44.26
N LEU A 337 12.16 12.63 43.65
CA LEU A 337 11.21 12.40 42.56
C LEU A 337 11.78 12.98 41.28
N LEU A 338 12.02 12.12 40.30
CA LEU A 338 12.51 12.50 38.96
C LEU A 338 11.51 13.38 38.23
N ARG A 339 11.99 14.44 37.60
CA ARG A 339 11.24 15.36 36.75
C ARG A 339 12.00 15.57 35.45
N PHE A 340 11.25 15.90 34.41
CA PHE A 340 11.80 16.24 33.10
C PHE A 340 11.08 17.46 32.53
N GLU A 341 11.87 18.43 32.10
CA GLU A 341 11.41 19.61 31.37
C GLU A 341 11.85 19.49 29.91
N SER A 342 10.88 19.24 29.04
CA SER A 342 11.08 19.13 27.60
C SER A 342 11.27 20.53 27.01
N PRO A 343 12.19 20.71 26.07
CA PRO A 343 12.37 21.98 25.35
C PRO A 343 11.13 22.43 24.58
N SER A 344 10.35 21.48 24.02
CA SER A 344 9.18 21.76 23.19
C SER A 344 7.88 21.84 23.98
N ARG A 345 7.76 21.14 25.15
CA ARG A 345 6.49 20.92 25.87
C ARG A 345 6.49 21.42 27.28
N GLY A 346 7.64 21.87 27.81
CA GLY A 346 7.81 22.25 29.22
C GLY A 346 7.80 21.02 30.14
N ILE A 347 7.16 21.12 31.30
CA ILE A 347 7.17 20.05 32.31
C ILE A 347 6.34 18.85 31.84
N VAL A 348 7.01 17.69 31.70
CA VAL A 348 6.39 16.41 31.29
C VAL A 348 6.11 15.56 32.53
N SER A 349 4.93 14.90 32.54
CA SER A 349 4.54 14.00 33.63
C SER A 349 5.45 12.76 33.71
N PRO A 350 5.88 12.34 34.90
CA PRO A 350 6.62 11.08 35.09
C PRO A 350 5.87 9.85 34.52
N ALA A 351 4.55 9.84 34.60
CA ALA A 351 3.73 8.76 34.02
C ALA A 351 3.84 8.67 32.49
N GLU A 352 4.29 9.74 31.84
CA GLU A 352 4.46 9.81 30.39
C GLU A 352 5.90 9.45 29.97
N PHE A 353 6.91 10.06 30.58
CA PHE A 353 8.30 9.90 30.15
C PHE A 353 9.01 8.66 30.73
N ILE A 354 8.66 8.19 31.94
CA ILE A 354 9.30 7.00 32.53
C ILE A 354 9.10 5.75 31.67
N PRO A 355 7.87 5.42 31.20
CA PRO A 355 7.69 4.27 30.31
C PRO A 355 8.51 4.37 29.00
N LEU A 356 8.75 5.57 28.49
CA LEU A 356 9.57 5.78 27.28
C LEU A 356 11.06 5.54 27.57
N LEU A 357 11.54 5.96 28.74
CA LEU A 357 12.89 5.63 29.19
C LEU A 357 13.08 4.12 29.39
N GLU A 358 12.07 3.41 29.89
CA GLU A 358 12.10 1.96 30.06
C GLU A 358 12.16 1.25 28.69
N GLN A 359 11.29 1.64 27.75
CA GLN A 359 11.26 1.09 26.39
C GLN A 359 12.57 1.31 25.63
N SER A 360 13.20 2.48 25.81
CA SER A 360 14.47 2.83 25.17
C SER A 360 15.71 2.33 25.94
N ARG A 361 15.53 1.67 27.09
CA ARG A 361 16.59 1.25 28.04
C ARG A 361 17.43 2.40 28.59
N LEU A 362 17.01 3.64 28.43
CA LEU A 362 17.67 4.81 28.99
C LEU A 362 17.43 4.96 30.52
N ILE A 363 16.42 4.27 31.04
CA ILE A 363 16.03 4.33 32.45
C ILE A 363 17.19 4.00 33.40
N CYS A 364 18.07 3.06 32.99
CA CYS A 364 19.24 2.69 33.84
C CYS A 364 20.23 3.85 33.97
N GLN A 365 20.54 4.55 32.89
CA GLN A 365 21.46 5.69 32.88
C GLN A 365 20.89 6.88 33.66
N VAL A 366 19.62 7.19 33.42
CA VAL A 366 18.90 8.27 34.10
C VAL A 366 18.75 7.95 35.59
N GLY A 367 18.48 6.70 35.95
CA GLY A 367 18.40 6.24 37.34
C GLY A 367 19.71 6.35 38.09
N GLU A 368 20.84 6.00 37.46
CA GLU A 368 22.16 6.16 38.03
C GLU A 368 22.50 7.64 38.25
N TRP A 369 22.21 8.48 37.27
CA TRP A 369 22.38 9.93 37.40
C TRP A 369 21.50 10.49 38.53
N ALA A 370 20.23 10.14 38.59
CA ALA A 370 19.31 10.60 39.64
C ALA A 370 19.76 10.18 41.03
N PHE A 371 20.27 8.95 41.18
CA PHE A 371 20.83 8.48 42.45
C PHE A 371 22.04 9.29 42.86
N ARG A 372 22.98 9.58 41.95
CA ARG A 372 24.17 10.39 42.22
C ARG A 372 23.80 11.83 42.65
N GLU A 373 22.83 12.45 41.95
CA GLU A 373 22.34 13.78 42.30
C GLU A 373 21.64 13.81 43.67
N ALA A 374 20.81 12.82 43.95
CA ALA A 374 20.13 12.68 45.22
C ALA A 374 21.15 12.50 46.37
N ALA A 375 22.18 11.67 46.17
CA ALA A 375 23.25 11.48 47.15
C ALA A 375 24.05 12.79 47.42
N ARG A 376 24.38 13.53 46.35
CA ARG A 376 25.05 14.85 46.49
C ARG A 376 24.19 15.84 47.27
N GLN A 377 22.89 15.87 47.02
CA GLN A 377 21.98 16.75 47.76
C GLN A 377 21.85 16.34 49.24
N CYS A 378 21.81 15.04 49.54
CA CYS A 378 21.79 14.54 50.91
C CYS A 378 23.02 14.98 51.69
N VAL A 379 24.22 14.88 51.08
CA VAL A 379 25.46 15.37 51.69
C VAL A 379 25.41 16.88 51.97
N LYS A 380 24.87 17.69 51.05
CA LYS A 380 24.70 19.14 51.26
C LYS A 380 23.77 19.44 52.43
N TRP A 381 22.67 18.71 52.61
CA TRP A 381 21.75 18.90 53.73
C TRP A 381 22.37 18.49 55.08
N ARG A 382 23.08 17.35 55.14
CA ARG A 382 23.77 16.88 56.33
C ARG A 382 24.85 17.86 56.82
N LYS A 383 25.52 18.58 55.91
CA LYS A 383 26.49 19.62 56.28
C LYS A 383 25.82 20.84 56.96
N LYS A 384 24.53 21.11 56.60
CA LYS A 384 23.79 22.26 57.18
C LYS A 384 23.02 21.93 58.45
N LYS A 385 22.58 20.65 58.62
CA LYS A 385 21.91 20.12 59.84
C LYS A 385 22.40 18.69 60.08
N PRO A 386 23.30 18.44 61.02
CA PRO A 386 23.93 17.15 61.29
C PRO A 386 22.98 16.06 61.80
N GLU A 387 21.79 16.42 62.31
CA GLU A 387 20.90 15.49 62.98
C GLU A 387 19.87 14.92 61.95
N LYS A 388 19.99 13.59 61.69
CA LYS A 388 19.00 12.67 61.20
C LYS A 388 18.17 13.09 59.97
N MET A 389 18.78 13.18 58.80
CA MET A 389 18.04 13.08 57.53
C MET A 389 18.44 11.81 56.79
N SER A 390 17.49 10.91 56.54
CA SER A 390 17.63 9.79 55.59
C SER A 390 17.06 10.17 54.24
N LEU A 391 17.70 9.73 53.16
CA LEU A 391 17.19 9.87 51.80
C LEU A 391 16.58 8.55 51.37
N MET A 392 15.30 8.54 50.97
CA MET A 392 14.71 7.44 50.23
C MET A 392 14.68 7.78 48.76
N THR A 393 15.33 6.97 47.94
CA THR A 393 15.12 6.96 46.51
C THR A 393 14.13 5.81 46.22
N LYS A 394 12.98 6.13 45.64
CA LYS A 394 12.10 5.08 45.16
C LYS A 394 12.86 4.33 44.08
N SER A 395 13.10 3.06 44.31
CA SER A 395 13.75 2.19 43.31
C SER A 395 12.97 2.27 41.99
N LEU A 396 13.61 2.76 40.96
CA LEU A 396 13.11 2.71 39.57
C LEU A 396 13.12 1.26 39.00
N LYS A 397 13.00 0.26 39.90
CA LYS A 397 12.87 -1.13 39.53
C LYS A 397 11.39 -1.52 39.50
N ARG A 398 10.88 -1.77 38.33
CA ARG A 398 10.00 -2.87 38.05
C ARG A 398 10.57 -3.67 36.88
#